data_81ec722137bf0d6811460342c83950ec
#
_entry.id   81ec722137bf0d6811460342c83950ec
#
_cell.length_a   1.000
_cell.length_b   1.000
_cell.length_c   1.000
_cell.angle_alpha   90.00
_cell.angle_beta   90.00
_cell.angle_gamma   90.00
#
_symmetry.space_group_name_H-M   'P 1'
#
loop_
_entity.id
_entity.type
_entity.pdbx_description
1 polymer ?
#
loop_
_entity_poly.entity_id
_entity_poly.type
_entity_poly.pdbx_seq_one_letter_code
_entity_poly.pdbx_strand_id
1 'polypeptide(L)'
;IRELIKEMNISQNEFADRIKIDRSNFSKHINGKLPISDSLLNKIVVSLGISKEWLNSGEGEKYYMAAHRQTISLPTNVIHTNGQRGAKVYDIDVTAGPIGRSLIFSTENLIGSIDVPFINNENSIVRVSGDSMQPVICNGDMVAIREVKNPNLIFWGQIYVVLLDDYRMVKYIRKHTDRDMVILRSANPEYDDIEIH
;
A
#
# COMPACT_ATOMS: atom_id res chain seq x y z
N ILE A 1 -1.59 19.38 -13.36
CA ILE A 1 -2.28 19.42 -12.04
C ILE A 1 -3.78 19.65 -12.24
N ARG A 2 -4.24 20.61 -13.05
CA ARG A 2 -5.69 20.84 -13.31
C ARG A 2 -6.38 19.60 -13.87
N GLU A 3 -5.72 18.87 -14.74
CA GLU A 3 -6.22 17.61 -15.29
C GLU A 3 -6.41 16.55 -14.22
N LEU A 4 -5.46 16.45 -13.30
CA LEU A 4 -5.56 15.54 -12.14
C LEU A 4 -6.79 15.84 -11.28
N ILE A 5 -7.02 17.11 -10.97
CA ILE A 5 -8.18 17.54 -10.16
C ILE A 5 -9.48 17.16 -10.88
N LYS A 6 -9.54 17.40 -12.19
CA LYS A 6 -10.70 17.04 -13.01
C LYS A 6 -10.93 15.54 -13.09
N GLU A 7 -9.87 14.78 -13.27
CA GLU A 7 -9.90 13.32 -13.40
C GLU A 7 -10.29 12.64 -12.08
N MET A 8 -9.80 13.18 -10.96
CA MET A 8 -10.17 12.72 -9.62
C MET A 8 -11.59 13.15 -9.23
N ASN A 9 -12.25 13.95 -10.04
CA ASN A 9 -13.59 14.50 -9.79
C ASN A 9 -13.75 15.18 -8.41
N ILE A 10 -12.72 15.90 -7.98
CA ILE A 10 -12.69 16.60 -6.69
C ILE A 10 -12.51 18.11 -6.87
N SER A 11 -12.81 18.88 -5.84
CA SER A 11 -12.58 20.32 -5.82
C SER A 11 -11.10 20.68 -5.63
N GLN A 12 -10.71 21.91 -6.02
CA GLN A 12 -9.37 22.44 -5.75
C GLN A 12 -9.04 22.47 -4.25
N ASN A 13 -10.02 22.76 -3.41
CA ASN A 13 -9.85 22.81 -1.98
C ASN A 13 -9.57 21.42 -1.41
N GLU A 14 -10.33 20.44 -1.86
CA GLU A 14 -10.15 19.04 -1.47
C GLU A 14 -8.80 18.48 -1.94
N PHE A 15 -8.38 18.84 -3.15
CA PHE A 15 -7.06 18.47 -3.65
C PHE A 15 -5.95 19.08 -2.76
N ALA A 16 -6.07 20.37 -2.38
CA ALA A 16 -5.12 21.04 -1.51
C ALA A 16 -5.02 20.36 -0.14
N ASP A 17 -6.16 19.94 0.43
CA ASP A 17 -6.22 19.21 1.70
C ASP A 17 -5.54 17.83 1.59
N ARG A 18 -5.77 17.08 0.50
CA ARG A 18 -5.14 15.78 0.25
C ARG A 18 -3.60 15.87 0.20
N ILE A 19 -3.07 16.90 -0.41
CA ILE A 19 -1.61 17.12 -0.49
C ILE A 19 -1.05 17.94 0.69
N LYS A 20 -1.88 18.24 1.70
CA LYS A 20 -1.53 18.98 2.93
C LYS A 20 -0.88 20.35 2.64
N ILE A 21 -1.54 21.14 1.79
CA ILE A 21 -1.14 22.51 1.45
C ILE A 21 -2.29 23.47 1.81
N ASP A 22 -1.92 24.69 2.25
CA ASP A 22 -2.87 25.76 2.42
C ASP A 22 -3.64 26.04 1.13
N ARG A 23 -4.98 26.08 1.22
CA ARG A 23 -5.90 26.22 0.08
C ARG A 23 -5.67 27.51 -0.70
N SER A 24 -5.40 28.62 0.03
CA SER A 24 -5.15 29.92 -0.59
C SER A 24 -3.83 29.92 -1.36
N ASN A 25 -2.80 29.30 -0.81
CA ASN A 25 -1.49 29.17 -1.45
C ASN A 25 -1.58 28.26 -2.67
N PHE A 26 -2.27 27.12 -2.55
CA PHE A 26 -2.51 26.21 -3.69
C PHE A 26 -3.25 26.92 -4.83
N SER A 27 -4.31 27.68 -4.52
CA SER A 27 -5.06 28.45 -5.51
C SER A 27 -4.18 29.43 -6.28
N LYS A 28 -3.19 30.07 -5.63
CA LYS A 28 -2.26 30.98 -6.31
C LYS A 28 -1.38 30.24 -7.32
N HIS A 29 -0.91 29.04 -6.99
CA HIS A 29 -0.14 28.20 -7.92
C HIS A 29 -0.98 27.75 -9.11
N ILE A 30 -2.20 27.24 -8.87
CA ILE A 30 -3.07 26.75 -9.94
C ILE A 30 -3.53 27.87 -10.89
N ASN A 31 -3.73 29.08 -10.38
CA ASN A 31 -4.14 30.23 -11.18
C ASN A 31 -2.96 31.00 -11.79
N GLY A 32 -1.75 30.48 -11.72
CA GLY A 32 -0.56 31.07 -12.33
C GLY A 32 -0.04 32.33 -11.63
N LYS A 33 -0.55 32.67 -10.43
CA LYS A 33 -0.06 33.81 -9.64
C LYS A 33 1.27 33.50 -8.93
N LEU A 34 1.57 32.22 -8.73
CA LEU A 34 2.85 31.74 -8.21
C LEU A 34 3.36 30.61 -9.11
N PRO A 35 4.68 30.50 -9.30
CA PRO A 35 5.26 29.40 -10.07
C PRO A 35 5.02 28.06 -9.37
N ILE A 36 4.87 27.00 -10.15
CA ILE A 36 4.83 25.64 -9.63
C ILE A 36 6.23 25.30 -9.09
N SER A 37 6.33 25.13 -7.78
CA SER A 37 7.60 24.84 -7.12
C SER A 37 7.85 23.33 -7.03
N ASP A 38 9.14 22.94 -6.96
CA ASP A 38 9.53 21.54 -6.69
C ASP A 38 8.94 21.00 -5.39
N SER A 39 8.79 21.88 -4.38
CA SER A 39 8.14 21.51 -3.12
C SER A 39 6.67 21.11 -3.31
N LEU A 40 5.94 21.84 -4.15
CA LEU A 40 4.55 21.52 -4.50
C LEU A 40 4.50 20.19 -5.28
N LEU A 41 5.36 20.01 -6.28
CA LEU A 41 5.42 18.78 -7.05
C LEU A 41 5.75 17.58 -6.16
N ASN A 42 6.73 17.70 -5.27
CA ASN A 42 7.09 16.64 -4.35
C ASN A 42 5.94 16.26 -3.40
N LYS A 43 5.14 17.23 -2.94
CA LYS A 43 3.96 16.93 -2.14
C LYS A 43 2.90 16.16 -2.93
N ILE A 44 2.67 16.50 -4.20
CA ILE A 44 1.77 15.76 -5.08
C ILE A 44 2.29 14.33 -5.29
N VAL A 45 3.59 14.18 -5.61
CA VAL A 45 4.24 12.87 -5.77
C VAL A 45 4.04 11.99 -4.55
N VAL A 46 4.36 12.50 -3.37
CA VAL A 46 4.30 11.74 -2.11
C VAL A 46 2.86 11.44 -1.68
N SER A 47 1.95 12.40 -1.87
CA SER A 47 0.57 12.25 -1.38
C SER A 47 -0.32 11.44 -2.32
N LEU A 48 -0.05 11.48 -3.62
CA LEU A 48 -0.92 10.89 -4.64
C LEU A 48 -0.23 9.76 -5.44
N GLY A 49 1.04 9.47 -5.17
CA GLY A 49 1.80 8.43 -5.88
C GLY A 49 2.02 8.73 -7.36
N ILE A 50 1.99 10.01 -7.77
CA ILE A 50 2.10 10.42 -9.16
C ILE A 50 3.56 10.63 -9.53
N SER A 51 3.95 10.20 -10.73
CA SER A 51 5.30 10.38 -11.25
C SER A 51 5.66 11.87 -11.40
N LYS A 52 6.84 12.25 -10.89
CA LYS A 52 7.36 13.62 -11.06
C LYS A 52 7.65 13.93 -12.53
N GLU A 53 8.10 12.93 -13.28
CA GLU A 53 8.33 13.03 -14.72
C GLU A 53 7.02 13.36 -15.45
N TRP A 54 5.98 12.59 -15.16
CA TRP A 54 4.68 12.84 -15.75
C TRP A 54 4.09 14.22 -15.36
N LEU A 55 4.28 14.64 -14.11
CA LEU A 55 3.83 15.98 -13.68
C LEU A 55 4.52 17.13 -14.43
N ASN A 56 5.77 16.92 -14.86
CA ASN A 56 6.55 17.94 -15.57
C ASN A 56 6.35 17.91 -17.08
N SER A 57 6.30 16.72 -17.70
CA SER A 57 6.29 16.56 -19.16
C SER A 57 4.90 16.21 -19.71
N GLY A 58 4.04 15.62 -18.90
CA GLY A 58 2.80 14.99 -19.37
C GLY A 58 3.02 13.66 -20.08
N GLU A 59 4.26 13.18 -20.18
CA GLU A 59 4.65 11.94 -20.84
C GLU A 59 5.13 10.90 -19.84
N GLY A 60 5.03 9.62 -20.21
CA GLY A 60 5.41 8.49 -19.36
C GLY A 60 4.29 8.00 -18.45
N GLU A 61 4.68 7.11 -17.53
CA GLU A 61 3.76 6.49 -16.58
C GLU A 61 3.30 7.51 -15.52
N LYS A 62 1.99 7.69 -15.42
CA LYS A 62 1.37 8.68 -14.53
C LYS A 62 1.59 8.39 -13.05
N TYR A 63 1.53 7.13 -12.67
CA TYR A 63 1.67 6.71 -11.28
C TYR A 63 3.02 6.06 -11.04
N TYR A 64 3.67 6.44 -9.95
CA TYR A 64 4.99 5.90 -9.56
C TYR A 64 4.97 4.37 -9.42
N MET A 65 3.80 3.81 -9.05
CA MET A 65 3.61 2.37 -8.91
C MET A 65 3.46 1.64 -10.26
N ALA A 66 3.08 2.35 -11.33
CA ALA A 66 3.02 1.75 -12.67
C ALA A 66 4.43 1.60 -13.27
N ALA A 67 5.31 2.59 -13.04
CA ALA A 67 6.71 2.53 -13.50
C ALA A 67 7.56 1.51 -12.72
N HIS A 68 7.24 1.28 -11.44
CA HIS A 68 7.84 0.19 -10.63
C HIS A 68 7.12 -1.15 -10.79
N ARG A 69 6.01 -1.20 -11.52
CA ARG A 69 5.51 -2.42 -12.16
C ARG A 69 6.31 -2.74 -13.43
N GLN A 70 7.60 -2.58 -13.44
CA GLN A 70 8.38 -3.61 -14.06
C GLN A 70 7.91 -4.85 -13.33
N THR A 71 7.02 -5.60 -14.00
CA THR A 71 6.91 -7.02 -13.76
C THR A 71 8.35 -7.43 -13.60
N ILE A 72 8.80 -7.57 -12.35
CA ILE A 72 9.89 -8.48 -12.11
C ILE A 72 9.25 -9.76 -12.61
N SER A 73 9.45 -10.06 -13.89
CA SER A 73 9.34 -11.42 -14.36
C SER A 73 10.37 -12.11 -13.50
N LEU A 74 9.92 -12.59 -12.34
CA LEU A 74 10.75 -13.44 -11.50
C LEU A 74 11.26 -14.49 -12.47
N PRO A 75 12.57 -14.58 -12.65
CA PRO A 75 13.08 -15.57 -13.57
C PRO A 75 12.42 -16.89 -13.19
N THR A 76 11.88 -17.58 -14.16
CA THR A 76 11.06 -18.80 -13.98
C THR A 76 11.75 -19.86 -13.08
N ASN A 77 13.03 -19.67 -12.82
CA ASN A 77 13.91 -20.52 -12.02
C ASN A 77 13.88 -20.21 -10.51
N VAL A 78 13.14 -19.19 -10.06
CA VAL A 78 13.11 -18.78 -8.64
C VAL A 78 11.97 -19.44 -7.88
N ILE A 79 10.97 -20.00 -8.56
CA ILE A 79 9.87 -20.73 -7.92
C ILE A 79 10.26 -22.18 -7.74
N HIS A 80 10.65 -22.55 -6.52
CA HIS A 80 10.86 -23.95 -6.15
C HIS A 80 9.54 -24.55 -5.67
N THR A 81 8.99 -25.51 -6.43
CA THR A 81 7.73 -26.20 -6.10
C THR A 81 7.84 -27.08 -4.84
N ASN A 82 9.05 -27.38 -4.38
CA ASN A 82 9.28 -28.28 -3.24
C ASN A 82 9.39 -27.58 -1.87
N GLY A 83 9.16 -26.28 -1.77
CA GLY A 83 9.02 -25.54 -0.50
C GLY A 83 10.23 -25.56 0.47
N GLN A 84 11.41 -25.99 0.00
CA GLN A 84 12.54 -26.26 0.90
C GLN A 84 13.52 -25.09 1.08
N ARG A 85 13.51 -24.10 0.18
CA ARG A 85 14.37 -22.92 0.28
C ARG A 85 13.62 -21.64 -0.07
N GLY A 86 13.99 -20.55 0.58
CA GLY A 86 13.39 -19.23 0.36
C GLY A 86 12.07 -18.99 1.10
N ALA A 87 11.44 -17.86 0.80
CA ALA A 87 10.14 -17.49 1.36
C ALA A 87 9.03 -18.34 0.79
N LYS A 88 8.17 -18.85 1.65
CA LYS A 88 7.02 -19.67 1.26
C LYS A 88 5.96 -18.81 0.59
N VAL A 89 5.43 -19.26 -0.53
CA VAL A 89 4.36 -18.62 -1.28
C VAL A 89 3.06 -19.35 -1.01
N TYR A 90 2.09 -18.60 -0.50
CA TYR A 90 0.76 -19.14 -0.21
C TYR A 90 -0.27 -18.56 -1.18
N ASP A 91 -1.11 -19.40 -1.75
CA ASP A 91 -2.26 -18.97 -2.54
C ASP A 91 -3.42 -18.59 -1.62
N ILE A 92 -3.22 -17.48 -0.93
CA ILE A 92 -4.19 -16.96 0.02
C ILE A 92 -4.46 -15.52 -0.34
N ASP A 93 -5.74 -15.21 -0.36
CA ASP A 93 -6.20 -13.85 -0.28
C ASP A 93 -6.21 -13.41 1.18
N VAL A 94 -5.27 -12.53 1.55
CA VAL A 94 -5.19 -12.01 2.92
C VAL A 94 -6.27 -10.99 3.25
N THR A 95 -7.27 -10.84 2.40
CA THR A 95 -8.39 -9.91 2.60
C THR A 95 -9.76 -10.56 2.50
N ALA A 96 -9.83 -11.86 2.19
CA ALA A 96 -11.10 -12.55 1.95
C ALA A 96 -11.44 -13.61 3.02
N GLY A 97 -12.59 -13.45 3.64
CA GLY A 97 -13.36 -14.44 4.39
C GLY A 97 -12.85 -14.83 5.79
N PRO A 98 -13.70 -15.50 6.56
CA PRO A 98 -13.36 -16.00 7.88
C PRO A 98 -12.58 -17.31 7.76
N ILE A 99 -11.28 -17.27 7.84
CA ILE A 99 -10.44 -18.48 7.97
C ILE A 99 -9.45 -18.22 9.11
N GLY A 100 -9.47 -19.07 10.10
CA GLY A 100 -8.58 -18.96 11.26
C GLY A 100 -7.11 -18.93 10.86
N ARG A 101 -6.29 -18.23 11.66
CA ARG A 101 -4.86 -18.00 11.42
C ARG A 101 -4.07 -19.28 11.10
N SER A 102 -4.40 -20.39 11.73
CA SER A 102 -3.73 -21.68 11.52
C SER A 102 -3.95 -22.28 10.13
N LEU A 103 -5.07 -21.95 9.47
CA LEU A 103 -5.40 -22.45 8.13
C LEU A 103 -4.77 -21.59 7.04
N ILE A 104 -4.47 -20.33 7.32
CA ILE A 104 -3.89 -19.41 6.34
C ILE A 104 -2.53 -19.92 5.86
N PHE A 105 -1.65 -20.28 6.79
CA PHE A 105 -0.28 -20.73 6.49
C PHE A 105 -0.15 -22.26 6.53
N SER A 106 -1.23 -22.97 6.18
CA SER A 106 -1.23 -24.44 6.09
C SER A 106 -0.48 -24.93 4.84
N THR A 107 -0.08 -26.19 4.87
CA THR A 107 0.55 -26.84 3.71
C THR A 107 -0.39 -26.95 2.51
N GLU A 108 -1.70 -26.93 2.74
CA GLU A 108 -2.72 -26.99 1.67
C GLU A 108 -2.72 -25.73 0.80
N ASN A 109 -2.39 -24.58 1.38
CA ASN A 109 -2.31 -23.32 0.68
C ASN A 109 -0.91 -23.00 0.14
N LEU A 110 0.07 -23.86 0.42
CA LEU A 110 1.45 -23.66 -0.02
C LEU A 110 1.58 -24.04 -1.50
N ILE A 111 1.87 -23.06 -2.36
CA ILE A 111 2.03 -23.26 -3.80
C ILE A 111 3.50 -23.31 -4.24
N GLY A 112 4.42 -22.91 -3.39
CA GLY A 112 5.85 -22.93 -3.71
C GLY A 112 6.71 -22.11 -2.77
N SER A 113 7.92 -21.83 -3.18
CA SER A 113 8.83 -20.93 -2.48
C SER A 113 9.62 -20.08 -3.47
N ILE A 114 10.00 -18.89 -3.03
CA ILE A 114 10.82 -17.95 -3.81
C ILE A 114 12.12 -17.72 -3.04
N ASP A 115 13.25 -17.96 -3.71
CA ASP A 115 14.57 -17.69 -3.18
C ASP A 115 15.14 -16.48 -3.91
N VAL A 116 15.04 -15.33 -3.28
CA VAL A 116 15.56 -14.06 -3.81
C VAL A 116 16.36 -13.34 -2.71
N PRO A 117 17.38 -12.57 -3.08
CA PRO A 117 18.07 -11.69 -2.14
C PRO A 117 17.03 -10.84 -1.42
N PHE A 118 17.19 -10.59 -0.13
CA PHE A 118 16.35 -9.75 0.74
C PHE A 118 15.08 -10.41 1.30
N ILE A 119 14.63 -11.56 0.78
CA ILE A 119 13.49 -12.31 1.29
C ILE A 119 14.00 -13.67 1.78
N ASN A 120 13.83 -13.96 3.05
CA ASN A 120 14.34 -15.19 3.67
C ASN A 120 13.21 -16.13 4.08
N ASN A 121 13.58 -17.28 4.65
CA ASN A 121 12.64 -18.33 5.06
C ASN A 121 11.67 -17.91 6.19
N GLU A 122 11.94 -16.78 6.87
CA GLU A 122 11.04 -16.22 7.89
C GLU A 122 9.90 -15.40 7.27
N ASN A 123 10.00 -15.10 5.98
CA ASN A 123 8.98 -14.39 5.24
C ASN A 123 7.96 -15.37 4.65
N SER A 124 6.72 -14.94 4.60
CA SER A 124 5.65 -15.56 3.82
C SER A 124 5.21 -14.59 2.74
N ILE A 125 4.99 -15.12 1.54
CA ILE A 125 4.48 -14.32 0.42
C ILE A 125 3.01 -14.66 0.23
N VAL A 126 2.19 -13.62 0.18
CA VAL A 126 0.74 -13.72 0.09
C VAL A 126 0.20 -12.75 -0.94
N ARG A 127 -0.97 -13.04 -1.50
CA ARG A 127 -1.65 -12.15 -2.43
C ARG A 127 -2.56 -11.19 -1.67
N VAL A 128 -2.63 -9.95 -2.15
CA VAL A 128 -3.55 -8.94 -1.64
C VAL A 128 -4.70 -8.77 -2.63
N SER A 129 -5.93 -8.78 -2.13
CA SER A 129 -7.12 -8.43 -2.88
C SER A 129 -7.77 -7.17 -2.33
N GLY A 130 -8.57 -6.53 -3.18
CA GLY A 130 -9.26 -5.29 -2.84
C GLY A 130 -8.42 -4.06 -3.15
N ASP A 131 -9.01 -2.91 -2.91
CA ASP A 131 -8.51 -1.61 -3.32
C ASP A 131 -8.30 -0.64 -2.15
N SER A 132 -8.55 -1.10 -0.92
CA SER A 132 -8.44 -0.26 0.29
C SER A 132 -7.03 0.29 0.54
N MET A 133 -6.00 -0.34 -0.02
CA MET A 133 -4.62 0.10 0.09
C MET A 133 -4.07 0.75 -1.18
N GLN A 134 -4.89 0.94 -2.20
CA GLN A 134 -4.49 1.70 -3.39
C GLN A 134 -4.23 3.18 -3.04
N PRO A 135 -3.24 3.80 -3.69
CA PRO A 135 -2.36 3.26 -4.74
C PRO A 135 -1.10 2.56 -4.20
N VAL A 136 -0.95 2.41 -2.88
CA VAL A 136 0.27 1.90 -2.23
C VAL A 136 0.45 0.40 -2.45
N ILE A 137 -0.63 -0.37 -2.26
CA ILE A 137 -0.71 -1.79 -2.58
C ILE A 137 -1.97 -1.99 -3.41
N CYS A 138 -1.82 -2.61 -4.57
CA CYS A 138 -2.92 -2.80 -5.51
C CYS A 138 -3.51 -4.21 -5.42
N ASN A 139 -4.73 -4.34 -5.94
CA ASN A 139 -5.36 -5.64 -6.09
C ASN A 139 -4.49 -6.59 -6.92
N GLY A 140 -4.25 -7.79 -6.40
CA GLY A 140 -3.42 -8.82 -7.03
C GLY A 140 -1.92 -8.72 -6.74
N ASP A 141 -1.47 -7.70 -6.01
CA ASP A 141 -0.06 -7.60 -5.61
C ASP A 141 0.34 -8.75 -4.67
N MET A 142 1.59 -9.20 -4.82
CA MET A 142 2.22 -10.16 -3.92
C MET A 142 3.06 -9.41 -2.90
N VAL A 143 2.82 -9.65 -1.62
CA VAL A 143 3.56 -9.00 -0.54
C VAL A 143 4.30 -10.02 0.30
N ALA A 144 5.56 -9.70 0.62
CA ALA A 144 6.34 -10.48 1.57
C ALA A 144 6.05 -9.95 2.98
N ILE A 145 5.55 -10.83 3.83
CA ILE A 145 5.20 -10.52 5.21
C ILE A 145 6.03 -11.34 6.18
N ARG A 146 6.19 -10.82 7.38
CA ARG A 146 6.83 -11.51 8.51
C ARG A 146 5.99 -11.33 9.76
N GLU A 147 5.89 -12.39 10.54
CA GLU A 147 5.16 -12.34 11.80
C GLU A 147 5.79 -11.36 12.80
N VAL A 148 4.96 -10.52 13.40
CA VAL A 148 5.33 -9.68 14.53
C VAL A 148 5.21 -10.52 15.80
N LYS A 149 6.33 -11.02 16.32
CA LYS A 149 6.37 -11.89 17.51
C LYS A 149 6.11 -11.13 18.80
N ASN A 150 6.44 -9.85 18.86
CA ASN A 150 6.24 -9.02 20.03
C ASN A 150 5.21 -7.93 19.74
N PRO A 151 3.97 -8.05 20.24
CA PRO A 151 2.90 -7.08 19.99
C PRO A 151 3.20 -5.70 20.60
N ASN A 152 4.13 -5.60 21.56
CA ASN A 152 4.54 -4.32 22.13
C ASN A 152 5.48 -3.52 21.20
N LEU A 153 5.97 -4.13 20.11
CA LEU A 153 6.85 -3.50 19.13
C LEU A 153 6.07 -3.16 17.83
N ILE A 154 4.97 -2.45 17.96
CA ILE A 154 4.25 -1.92 16.81
C ILE A 154 4.90 -0.60 16.40
N PHE A 155 5.37 -0.53 15.15
CA PHE A 155 5.85 0.71 14.53
C PHE A 155 4.67 1.45 13.92
N TRP A 156 4.28 2.54 14.57
CA TRP A 156 3.13 3.35 14.15
C TRP A 156 3.34 3.93 12.76
N GLY A 157 2.32 3.82 11.94
CA GLY A 157 2.36 4.34 10.57
C GLY A 157 2.94 3.39 9.54
N GLN A 158 3.30 2.17 9.92
CA GLN A 158 3.68 1.11 8.99
C GLN A 158 2.46 0.30 8.57
N ILE A 159 2.62 -0.43 7.47
CA ILE A 159 1.59 -1.31 6.92
C ILE A 159 1.72 -2.69 7.55
N TYR A 160 0.59 -3.24 7.96
CA TYR A 160 0.49 -4.57 8.55
C TYR A 160 -0.60 -5.39 7.86
N VAL A 161 -0.39 -6.69 7.80
CA VAL A 161 -1.47 -7.65 7.62
C VAL A 161 -2.05 -7.92 9.00
N VAL A 162 -3.27 -7.51 9.22
CA VAL A 162 -4.00 -7.69 10.48
C VAL A 162 -4.91 -8.90 10.34
N LEU A 163 -4.74 -9.86 11.24
CA LEU A 163 -5.52 -11.09 11.28
C LEU A 163 -6.37 -11.06 12.56
N LEU A 164 -7.66 -10.92 12.40
CA LEU A 164 -8.67 -11.06 13.43
C LEU A 164 -9.40 -12.40 13.24
N ASP A 165 -10.22 -12.79 14.19
CA ASP A 165 -10.93 -14.07 14.12
C ASP A 165 -11.81 -14.19 12.86
N ASP A 166 -12.52 -13.10 12.54
CA ASP A 166 -13.45 -13.06 11.41
C ASP A 166 -12.98 -12.23 10.22
N TYR A 167 -11.90 -11.45 10.38
CA TYR A 167 -11.45 -10.50 9.38
C TYR A 167 -9.96 -10.55 9.14
N ARG A 168 -9.61 -10.35 7.89
CA ARG A 168 -8.22 -10.18 7.45
C ARG A 168 -8.13 -8.92 6.62
N MET A 169 -7.14 -8.11 6.88
CA MET A 169 -6.98 -6.86 6.16
C MET A 169 -5.54 -6.38 6.11
N VAL A 170 -5.22 -5.61 5.10
CA VAL A 170 -3.96 -4.89 5.01
C VAL A 170 -4.24 -3.43 5.32
N LYS A 171 -3.61 -2.88 6.34
CA LYS A 171 -3.85 -1.51 6.82
C LYS A 171 -2.59 -0.88 7.40
N TYR A 172 -2.56 0.43 7.42
CA TYR A 172 -1.67 1.15 8.33
C TYR A 172 -2.18 1.01 9.76
N ILE A 173 -1.28 0.70 10.70
CA ILE A 173 -1.62 0.80 12.12
C ILE A 173 -1.23 2.18 12.63
N ARG A 174 -2.19 2.89 13.20
CA ARG A 174 -2.02 4.21 13.80
C ARG A 174 -2.31 4.14 15.30
N LYS A 175 -1.61 5.00 16.05
CA LYS A 175 -1.83 5.11 17.49
C LYS A 175 -3.19 5.74 17.74
N HIS A 176 -3.97 5.12 18.63
CA HIS A 176 -5.19 5.70 19.18
C HIS A 176 -4.89 6.55 20.43
N THR A 177 -5.83 7.42 20.83
CA THR A 177 -5.75 8.19 22.09
C THR A 177 -5.91 7.29 23.30
N ASP A 178 -6.78 6.29 23.20
CA ASP A 178 -6.89 5.20 24.15
C ASP A 178 -5.74 4.21 23.93
N ARG A 179 -5.11 3.76 25.04
CA ARG A 179 -3.94 2.89 24.99
C ARG A 179 -4.26 1.45 24.59
N ASP A 180 -5.49 1.05 24.82
CA ASP A 180 -5.96 -0.31 24.53
C ASP A 180 -6.55 -0.44 23.12
N MET A 181 -6.53 0.66 22.35
CA MET A 181 -7.06 0.71 21.00
C MET A 181 -6.01 1.10 19.97
N VAL A 182 -6.24 0.67 18.74
CA VAL A 182 -5.48 1.10 17.56
C VAL A 182 -6.43 1.53 16.44
N ILE A 183 -5.93 2.40 15.57
CA ILE A 183 -6.65 2.82 14.36
C ILE A 183 -6.05 2.09 13.17
N LEU A 184 -6.87 1.38 12.43
CA LEU A 184 -6.54 0.75 11.17
C LEU A 184 -6.95 1.68 10.04
N ARG A 185 -5.96 2.22 9.32
CA ARG A 185 -6.17 3.20 8.26
C ARG A 185 -5.89 2.63 6.89
N SER A 186 -6.77 2.88 5.95
CA SER A 186 -6.58 2.58 4.54
C SER A 186 -5.65 3.59 3.87
N ALA A 187 -4.96 3.17 2.80
CA ALA A 187 -4.27 4.11 1.92
C ALA A 187 -5.27 4.81 0.99
N ASN A 188 -6.32 4.09 0.59
CA ASN A 188 -7.41 4.62 -0.23
C ASN A 188 -8.33 5.48 0.65
N PRO A 189 -8.49 6.79 0.34
CA PRO A 189 -9.28 7.72 1.13
C PRO A 189 -10.80 7.47 1.06
N GLU A 190 -11.28 6.61 0.17
CA GLU A 190 -12.69 6.20 0.10
C GLU A 190 -13.11 5.26 1.25
N TYR A 191 -12.12 4.79 2.04
CA TYR A 191 -12.35 3.90 3.17
C TYR A 191 -12.14 4.63 4.49
N ASP A 192 -13.11 4.53 5.37
CA ASP A 192 -13.03 5.08 6.73
C ASP A 192 -12.00 4.34 7.59
N ASP A 193 -11.52 5.00 8.63
CA ASP A 193 -10.68 4.40 9.66
C ASP A 193 -11.50 3.40 10.49
N ILE A 194 -10.88 2.30 10.88
CA ILE A 194 -11.48 1.28 11.75
C ILE A 194 -10.74 1.33 13.09
N GLU A 195 -11.49 1.47 14.17
CA GLU A 195 -10.94 1.44 15.53
C GLU A 195 -11.18 0.07 16.14
N ILE A 196 -10.11 -0.54 16.69
CA ILE A 196 -10.16 -1.87 17.30
C ILE A 196 -9.38 -1.90 18.61
N HIS A 197 -9.80 -2.82 19.52
CA HIS A 197 -9.07 -3.14 20.76
C HIS A 197 -7.88 -4.04 20.52
#